data_ff35e999f687b1257a18519bdf407d06
#
_entry.id   ff35e999f687b1257a18519bdf407d06
#
_cell.length_a   1.000
_cell.length_b   1.000
_cell.length_c   1.000
_cell.angle_alpha   90.00
_cell.angle_beta   90.00
_cell.angle_gamma   90.00
#
_symmetry.space_group_name_H-M   'P 1'
#
loop_
_entity.id
_entity.type
_entity.pdbx_description
1 polymer ?
#
loop_
_entity_poly.entity_id
_entity_poly.type
_entity_poly.pdbx_seq_one_letter_code
_entity_poly.pdbx_strand_id
1 'polypeptide(L)'
;MNENLVINPFLQLSSSNEEDADFFLIAPKSQSGLQKLKISKSDQPNLYELFLDFSQTSFELLSIQYDLDDTERKLLYRSGVLVESENVPQKTLFACRLDEVETKGPEIDNASLIVNPSFRFEPFNFANYVSWVHEKHLSPHQPSVWLKQPVTDIEIGYWLDNDQAEIISKFTAGEKLPASVAPELLSKLVASQILTTSEMLSENECKQRAALEQAKIKYDRDKYAVLRELLPPAQMQALRRYYRQYVSQGFMPFEDLQSKRFYQHNEPLARLFHGQLAKLMSFIVGEEVIPSYVYAASYIENADLKPHIDRAQCEFSISFQVDYLPEPENHLSPWALFVHEPESLNNQPINYKFEDFPARHAGEDQNTAIYLAGGDGLIYKGRELIHYRYSLPDGHRSTSLFFHYVSKDFEGELN
;
A
#
# COMPACT_ATOMS: atom_id res chain seq x y z
N MET A 1 -28.25 9.83 18.65
CA MET A 1 -27.16 9.77 17.67
C MET A 1 -27.58 8.75 16.63
N ASN A 2 -27.26 9.00 15.36
CA ASN A 2 -27.65 8.09 14.27
C ASN A 2 -27.04 6.70 14.48
N GLU A 3 -27.83 5.66 14.20
CA GLU A 3 -27.44 4.25 14.34
C GLU A 3 -26.34 3.80 13.35
N ASN A 4 -25.84 4.71 12.49
CA ASN A 4 -24.92 4.42 11.39
C ASN A 4 -23.53 5.06 11.58
N LEU A 5 -23.06 5.22 12.82
CA LEU A 5 -21.71 5.70 13.07
C LEU A 5 -20.68 4.57 12.90
N VAL A 6 -19.62 4.89 12.19
CA VAL A 6 -18.46 4.01 12.01
C VAL A 6 -17.18 4.74 12.42
N ILE A 7 -16.18 3.99 12.79
CA ILE A 7 -14.86 4.57 13.03
C ILE A 7 -14.32 5.08 11.70
N ASN A 8 -13.79 6.31 11.73
CA ASN A 8 -13.16 6.90 10.55
C ASN A 8 -12.02 6.00 10.05
N PRO A 9 -12.11 5.41 8.86
CA PRO A 9 -11.11 4.49 8.36
C PRO A 9 -9.75 5.17 8.09
N PHE A 10 -9.69 6.50 8.18
CA PHE A 10 -8.48 7.30 8.03
C PHE A 10 -7.90 7.76 9.37
N LEU A 11 -8.39 7.21 10.47
CA LEU A 11 -7.87 7.50 11.79
C LEU A 11 -6.42 7.05 11.91
N GLN A 12 -5.56 7.92 12.44
CA GLN A 12 -4.20 7.59 12.80
C GLN A 12 -4.02 7.59 14.30
N LEU A 13 -3.37 6.54 14.78
CA LEU A 13 -2.95 6.41 16.14
C LEU A 13 -1.47 6.78 16.23
N SER A 14 -1.12 7.72 17.10
CA SER A 14 0.25 8.07 17.43
C SER A 14 0.45 7.87 18.94
N SER A 15 1.28 6.94 19.33
CA SER A 15 1.70 6.77 20.71
C SER A 15 2.99 7.56 20.99
N SER A 16 3.19 8.03 22.22
CA SER A 16 4.50 8.45 22.66
C SER A 16 5.27 7.22 23.19
N ASN A 17 6.59 7.20 23.05
CA ASN A 17 7.45 6.04 23.36
C ASN A 17 7.63 5.74 24.87
N GLU A 18 6.75 6.18 25.74
CA GLU A 18 6.82 5.97 27.18
C GLU A 18 5.74 4.97 27.63
N GLU A 19 6.05 4.06 28.55
CA GLU A 19 5.18 2.96 29.01
C GLU A 19 3.79 3.38 29.55
N ASP A 20 3.59 4.66 29.90
CA ASP A 20 2.32 5.26 30.33
C ASP A 20 1.85 6.39 29.38
N ALA A 21 2.22 6.30 28.15
CA ALA A 21 2.06 7.38 27.20
C ALA A 21 0.63 7.57 26.72
N ASP A 22 0.22 8.81 26.70
CA ASP A 22 -1.05 9.21 26.07
C ASP A 22 -1.06 8.89 24.57
N PHE A 23 -2.17 8.39 24.08
CA PHE A 23 -2.40 8.28 22.65
C PHE A 23 -2.89 9.58 22.06
N PHE A 24 -2.50 9.80 20.82
CA PHE A 24 -3.08 10.84 20.01
C PHE A 24 -3.81 10.22 18.83
N LEU A 25 -5.11 10.47 18.77
CA LEU A 25 -5.91 10.19 17.59
C LEU A 25 -5.90 11.42 16.71
N ILE A 26 -5.48 11.24 15.48
CA ILE A 26 -5.48 12.29 14.48
C ILE A 26 -6.56 11.96 13.48
N ALA A 27 -7.59 12.78 13.44
CA ALA A 27 -8.71 12.64 12.52
C ALA A 27 -8.79 13.83 11.57
N PRO A 28 -9.16 13.62 10.31
CA PRO A 28 -9.40 14.72 9.38
C PRO A 28 -10.72 15.41 9.71
N LYS A 29 -10.73 16.71 9.58
CA LYS A 29 -11.95 17.48 9.59
C LYS A 29 -12.14 18.12 8.23
N SER A 30 -13.27 17.90 7.60
CA SER A 30 -13.55 18.16 6.18
C SER A 30 -13.35 19.60 5.70
N GLN A 31 -13.10 20.57 6.56
CA GLN A 31 -12.91 21.98 6.18
C GLN A 31 -11.95 22.77 7.07
N SER A 32 -11.38 22.20 8.12
CA SER A 32 -10.62 22.96 9.12
C SER A 32 -9.29 22.33 9.53
N GLY A 33 -8.74 21.42 8.74
CA GLY A 33 -7.46 20.77 9.05
C GLY A 33 -7.60 19.55 9.97
N LEU A 34 -6.50 19.14 10.56
CA LEU A 34 -6.41 17.97 11.43
C LEU A 34 -6.93 18.29 12.83
N GLN A 35 -7.76 17.39 13.37
CA GLN A 35 -8.04 17.38 14.80
C GLN A 35 -7.17 16.33 15.48
N LYS A 36 -6.49 16.74 16.53
CA LYS A 36 -5.72 15.87 17.40
C LYS A 36 -6.50 15.68 18.68
N LEU A 37 -6.95 14.46 18.94
CA LEU A 37 -7.56 14.07 20.19
C LEU A 37 -6.51 13.35 21.03
N LYS A 38 -6.23 13.88 22.22
CA LYS A 38 -5.40 13.22 23.19
C LYS A 38 -6.28 12.27 24.01
N ILE A 39 -5.86 11.03 24.16
CA ILE A 39 -6.48 10.03 25.01
C ILE A 39 -5.46 9.63 26.09
N SER A 40 -5.83 9.86 27.33
CA SER A 40 -5.03 9.53 28.49
C SER A 40 -5.57 8.29 29.16
N LYS A 41 -4.71 7.36 29.54
CA LYS A 41 -5.09 6.17 30.29
C LYS A 41 -5.71 6.52 31.66
N SER A 42 -5.22 7.58 32.29
CA SER A 42 -5.75 8.04 33.58
C SER A 42 -7.12 8.68 33.49
N ASP A 43 -7.37 9.44 32.42
CA ASP A 43 -8.59 10.27 32.30
C ASP A 43 -9.71 9.58 31.53
N GLN A 44 -9.35 8.67 30.61
CA GLN A 44 -10.26 8.01 29.66
C GLN A 44 -9.88 6.54 29.48
N PRO A 45 -9.89 5.71 30.55
CA PRO A 45 -9.38 4.34 30.50
C PRO A 45 -10.11 3.48 29.46
N ASN A 46 -11.43 3.64 29.29
CA ASN A 46 -12.20 2.87 28.34
C ASN A 46 -11.83 3.20 26.90
N LEU A 47 -11.66 4.48 26.57
CA LEU A 47 -11.19 4.90 25.25
C LEU A 47 -9.73 4.47 25.00
N TYR A 48 -8.92 4.51 26.04
CA TYR A 48 -7.53 4.07 25.95
C TYR A 48 -7.45 2.59 25.56
N GLU A 49 -8.16 1.72 26.29
CA GLU A 49 -8.18 0.27 26.01
C GLU A 49 -8.82 -0.03 24.64
N LEU A 50 -9.89 0.67 24.26
CA LEU A 50 -10.50 0.54 22.93
C LEU A 50 -9.50 0.79 21.80
N PHE A 51 -8.65 1.81 21.94
CA PHE A 51 -7.68 2.13 20.89
C PHE A 51 -6.38 1.33 20.98
N LEU A 52 -6.08 0.70 22.12
CA LEU A 52 -5.05 -0.34 22.21
C LEU A 52 -5.44 -1.61 21.45
N ASP A 53 -6.71 -2.01 21.59
CA ASP A 53 -7.26 -3.23 20.97
C ASP A 53 -7.96 -2.95 19.65
N PHE A 54 -7.59 -1.88 18.98
CA PHE A 54 -8.22 -1.41 17.76
C PHE A 54 -8.12 -2.46 16.63
N SER A 55 -8.94 -3.49 16.72
CA SER A 55 -9.25 -4.44 15.66
C SER A 55 -10.45 -3.93 14.86
N GLN A 56 -10.58 -4.33 13.59
CA GLN A 56 -11.59 -3.81 12.65
C GLN A 56 -13.04 -4.28 12.94
N THR A 57 -13.40 -4.38 14.18
CA THR A 57 -14.78 -4.67 14.61
C THR A 57 -15.68 -3.44 14.38
N SER A 58 -16.98 -3.63 14.21
CA SER A 58 -17.89 -2.50 14.11
C SER A 58 -17.83 -1.65 15.38
N PHE A 59 -17.93 -0.33 15.23
CA PHE A 59 -17.91 0.58 16.39
C PHE A 59 -18.98 0.22 17.44
N GLU A 60 -20.12 -0.28 17.00
CA GLU A 60 -21.21 -0.68 17.88
C GLU A 60 -20.78 -1.83 18.81
N LEU A 61 -20.13 -2.85 18.29
CA LEU A 61 -19.58 -3.96 19.09
C LEU A 61 -18.47 -3.47 20.02
N LEU A 62 -17.54 -2.66 19.53
CA LEU A 62 -16.48 -2.07 20.36
C LEU A 62 -17.05 -1.19 21.46
N SER A 63 -18.06 -0.37 21.19
CA SER A 63 -18.65 0.51 22.19
C SER A 63 -19.37 -0.24 23.32
N ILE A 64 -19.92 -1.42 23.03
CA ILE A 64 -20.50 -2.33 24.03
C ILE A 64 -19.40 -3.02 24.82
N GLN A 65 -18.38 -3.53 24.14
CA GLN A 65 -17.25 -4.23 24.77
C GLN A 65 -16.50 -3.35 25.75
N TYR A 66 -16.30 -2.06 25.44
CA TYR A 66 -15.55 -1.11 26.27
C TYR A 66 -16.43 -0.15 27.07
N ASP A 67 -17.75 -0.41 27.16
CA ASP A 67 -18.73 0.35 27.97
C ASP A 67 -18.63 1.87 27.79
N LEU A 68 -18.59 2.32 26.53
CA LEU A 68 -18.48 3.74 26.19
C LEU A 68 -19.75 4.49 26.54
N ASP A 69 -19.61 5.54 27.31
CA ASP A 69 -20.72 6.41 27.67
C ASP A 69 -21.07 7.42 26.55
N ASP A 70 -22.19 8.10 26.73
CA ASP A 70 -22.67 9.12 25.78
C ASP A 70 -21.70 10.30 25.62
N THR A 71 -20.89 10.61 26.63
CA THR A 71 -19.92 11.71 26.61
C THR A 71 -18.72 11.33 25.75
N GLU A 72 -18.22 10.12 25.93
CA GLU A 72 -17.13 9.55 25.14
C GLU A 72 -17.51 9.42 23.67
N ARG A 73 -18.70 8.91 23.37
CA ARG A 73 -19.23 8.84 21.99
C ARG A 73 -19.37 10.21 21.34
N LYS A 74 -19.84 11.22 22.06
CA LYS A 74 -19.93 12.61 21.57
C LYS A 74 -18.55 13.22 21.34
N LEU A 75 -17.59 12.91 22.21
CA LEU A 75 -16.20 13.35 22.04
C LEU A 75 -15.60 12.78 20.75
N LEU A 76 -15.75 11.47 20.53
CA LEU A 76 -15.24 10.79 19.33
C LEU A 76 -15.92 11.31 18.05
N TYR A 77 -17.20 11.57 18.07
CA TYR A 77 -17.91 12.16 16.93
C TYR A 77 -17.44 13.61 16.63
N ARG A 78 -17.35 14.45 17.66
CA ARG A 78 -16.89 15.83 17.50
C ARG A 78 -15.45 15.94 17.03
N SER A 79 -14.61 14.99 17.40
CA SER A 79 -13.21 14.94 16.99
C SER A 79 -13.02 14.31 15.60
N GLY A 80 -14.08 13.82 14.94
CA GLY A 80 -14.00 13.16 13.64
C GLY A 80 -13.45 11.74 13.69
N VAL A 81 -13.29 11.18 14.90
CA VAL A 81 -12.93 9.76 15.09
C VAL A 81 -14.09 8.86 14.69
N LEU A 82 -15.33 9.29 15.00
CA LEU A 82 -16.53 8.69 14.48
C LEU A 82 -17.11 9.55 13.38
N VAL A 83 -17.54 8.91 12.32
CA VAL A 83 -18.20 9.53 11.16
C VAL A 83 -19.46 8.75 10.81
N GLU A 84 -20.43 9.41 10.21
CA GLU A 84 -21.58 8.73 9.65
C GLU A 84 -21.14 7.86 8.47
N SER A 85 -21.64 6.63 8.37
CA SER A 85 -21.23 5.67 7.34
C SER A 85 -21.40 6.19 5.91
N GLU A 86 -22.40 7.04 5.68
CA GLU A 86 -22.62 7.73 4.41
C GLU A 86 -21.59 8.81 4.10
N ASN A 87 -20.92 9.33 5.12
CA ASN A 87 -19.86 10.34 5.02
C ASN A 87 -18.45 9.71 5.04
N VAL A 88 -18.36 8.38 5.13
CA VAL A 88 -17.08 7.70 4.93
C VAL A 88 -16.66 7.86 3.47
N PRO A 89 -15.50 8.44 3.22
CA PRO A 89 -15.01 8.54 1.84
C PRO A 89 -14.93 7.15 1.26
N GLN A 90 -15.59 6.96 0.15
CA GLN A 90 -15.61 5.66 -0.55
C GLN A 90 -14.24 5.30 -1.14
N LYS A 91 -13.29 6.26 -1.18
CA LYS A 91 -12.02 6.07 -1.86
C LYS A 91 -10.91 6.93 -1.25
N THR A 92 -9.88 6.32 -0.74
CA THR A 92 -8.57 6.97 -0.61
C THR A 92 -8.01 7.10 -2.03
N LEU A 93 -7.51 8.28 -2.37
CA LEU A 93 -6.93 8.53 -3.68
C LEU A 93 -5.43 8.81 -3.51
N PHE A 94 -4.62 8.12 -4.26
CA PHE A 94 -3.19 8.36 -4.32
C PHE A 94 -2.79 8.76 -5.74
N ALA A 95 -2.16 9.91 -5.86
CA ALA A 95 -1.67 10.42 -7.13
C ALA A 95 -0.30 11.05 -6.95
N CYS A 96 0.47 11.16 -8.01
CA CYS A 96 1.68 11.98 -8.06
C CYS A 96 1.44 13.23 -8.91
N ARG A 97 2.28 14.25 -8.76
CA ARG A 97 2.19 15.43 -9.62
C ARG A 97 2.56 15.08 -11.05
N LEU A 98 1.79 15.57 -12.02
CA LEU A 98 2.12 15.38 -13.44
C LEU A 98 3.52 15.95 -13.78
N ASP A 99 3.92 17.04 -13.10
CA ASP A 99 5.24 17.64 -13.27
C ASP A 99 6.41 16.73 -12.87
N GLU A 100 6.19 15.77 -12.02
CA GLU A 100 7.22 14.81 -11.55
C GLU A 100 7.44 13.65 -12.52
N VAL A 101 6.63 13.55 -13.56
CA VAL A 101 6.79 12.52 -14.58
C VAL A 101 8.04 12.81 -15.41
N GLU A 102 8.99 11.88 -15.40
CA GLU A 102 10.20 11.97 -16.23
C GLU A 102 9.88 11.75 -17.70
N THR A 103 10.37 12.66 -18.54
CA THR A 103 10.15 12.63 -19.98
C THR A 103 11.36 12.05 -20.69
N LYS A 104 11.48 10.74 -20.65
CA LYS A 104 12.46 9.98 -21.46
C LYS A 104 11.69 9.10 -22.43
N GLY A 105 11.48 9.53 -23.64
CA GLY A 105 10.78 8.73 -24.65
C GLY A 105 11.16 9.10 -26.08
N PRO A 106 10.93 8.20 -27.02
CA PRO A 106 11.11 8.51 -28.44
C PRO A 106 10.19 9.64 -28.86
N GLU A 107 10.59 10.41 -29.87
CA GLU A 107 9.69 11.32 -30.55
C GLU A 107 8.52 10.52 -31.13
N ILE A 108 7.31 10.84 -30.65
CA ILE A 108 6.08 10.20 -31.14
C ILE A 108 5.38 11.16 -32.10
N ASP A 109 4.91 10.62 -33.23
CA ASP A 109 4.11 11.39 -34.17
C ASP A 109 2.79 11.83 -33.49
N ASN A 110 2.63 13.12 -33.31
CA ASN A 110 1.46 13.71 -32.67
C ASN A 110 0.14 13.36 -33.40
N ALA A 111 0.19 13.03 -34.68
CA ALA A 111 -1.00 12.69 -35.45
C ALA A 111 -1.63 11.34 -35.07
N SER A 112 -0.83 10.46 -34.44
CA SER A 112 -1.27 9.14 -34.00
C SER A 112 -1.75 9.13 -32.54
N LEU A 113 -1.57 10.23 -31.79
CA LEU A 113 -1.93 10.31 -30.37
C LEU A 113 -3.44 10.38 -30.15
N ILE A 114 -3.88 9.58 -29.20
CA ILE A 114 -5.23 9.59 -28.64
C ILE A 114 -5.18 9.79 -27.13
N VAL A 115 -6.24 10.30 -26.57
CA VAL A 115 -6.45 10.30 -25.11
C VAL A 115 -6.66 8.85 -24.67
N ASN A 116 -6.00 8.42 -23.61
CA ASN A 116 -6.11 7.06 -23.11
C ASN A 116 -7.58 6.66 -22.91
N PRO A 117 -8.05 5.52 -23.43
CA PRO A 117 -9.45 5.09 -23.27
C PRO A 117 -9.93 4.95 -21.83
N SER A 118 -9.02 4.75 -20.88
CA SER A 118 -9.34 4.69 -19.45
C SER A 118 -9.30 6.06 -18.75
N PHE A 119 -9.01 7.13 -19.48
CA PHE A 119 -8.89 8.48 -18.96
C PHE A 119 -10.17 8.95 -18.27
N ARG A 120 -9.99 9.49 -17.06
CA ARG A 120 -11.04 10.13 -16.29
C ARG A 120 -10.47 11.41 -15.65
N PHE A 121 -11.11 12.53 -15.94
CA PHE A 121 -10.78 13.80 -15.31
C PHE A 121 -11.69 14.06 -14.12
N GLU A 122 -11.12 14.46 -13.00
CA GLU A 122 -11.84 14.86 -11.78
C GLU A 122 -11.44 16.29 -11.42
N PRO A 123 -12.39 17.26 -11.48
CA PRO A 123 -12.09 18.66 -11.20
C PRO A 123 -11.75 18.93 -9.73
N PHE A 124 -12.22 18.04 -8.83
CA PHE A 124 -11.94 18.10 -7.40
C PHE A 124 -11.80 16.69 -6.85
N ASN A 125 -10.77 16.49 -6.05
CA ASN A 125 -10.65 15.30 -5.24
C ASN A 125 -11.19 15.56 -3.85
N PHE A 126 -12.29 14.88 -3.52
CA PHE A 126 -12.81 14.82 -2.15
C PHE A 126 -12.19 13.62 -1.43
N ALA A 127 -10.86 13.64 -1.23
CA ALA A 127 -10.31 12.68 -0.30
C ALA A 127 -10.42 13.29 1.11
N ASN A 128 -10.97 12.60 2.05
CA ASN A 128 -10.90 12.96 3.46
C ASN A 128 -9.55 12.49 4.02
N TYR A 129 -8.85 13.39 4.67
CA TYR A 129 -7.46 13.19 5.07
C TYR A 129 -7.37 12.80 6.50
N VAL A 130 -6.37 12.04 6.73
CA VAL A 130 -6.07 11.49 8.03
C VAL A 130 -4.93 12.23 8.70
N SER A 131 -4.03 12.79 7.92
CA SER A 131 -2.91 13.57 8.43
C SER A 131 -2.44 14.58 7.41
N TRP A 132 -1.67 15.59 7.86
CA TRP A 132 -1.03 16.52 6.95
C TRP A 132 -0.06 15.83 5.97
N VAL A 133 0.44 14.64 6.30
CA VAL A 133 1.24 13.83 5.37
C VAL A 133 0.38 13.40 4.19
N HIS A 134 -0.83 12.92 4.44
CA HIS A 134 -1.79 12.62 3.39
C HIS A 134 -2.18 13.87 2.60
N GLU A 135 -2.49 14.97 3.29
CA GLU A 135 -2.84 16.24 2.66
C GLU A 135 -1.74 16.71 1.70
N LYS A 136 -0.49 16.60 2.11
CA LYS A 136 0.66 17.00 1.29
C LYS A 136 0.86 16.11 0.06
N HIS A 137 0.56 14.81 0.15
CA HIS A 137 0.84 13.83 -0.90
C HIS A 137 -0.41 13.36 -1.67
N LEU A 138 -1.59 13.63 -1.16
CA LEU A 138 -2.85 13.24 -1.77
C LEU A 138 -3.63 14.42 -2.34
N SER A 139 -3.06 15.65 -2.31
CA SER A 139 -3.62 16.93 -2.81
C SER A 139 -5.14 16.90 -3.02
N PRO A 140 -5.85 17.07 -1.94
CA PRO A 140 -7.27 17.11 -1.97
C PRO A 140 -7.71 18.29 -2.79
N HIS A 141 -8.55 18.72 -3.16
CA HIS A 141 -9.00 19.97 -3.81
C HIS A 141 -8.23 20.36 -5.08
N GLN A 142 -7.33 19.50 -5.57
CA GLN A 142 -6.69 19.71 -6.85
C GLN A 142 -7.33 18.87 -7.96
N PRO A 143 -7.41 19.40 -9.18
CA PRO A 143 -7.81 18.62 -10.32
C PRO A 143 -6.89 17.42 -10.53
N SER A 144 -7.44 16.32 -10.98
CA SER A 144 -6.67 15.11 -11.20
C SER A 144 -7.12 14.34 -12.44
N VAL A 145 -6.20 13.54 -12.94
CA VAL A 145 -6.45 12.55 -14.00
C VAL A 145 -6.23 11.16 -13.43
N TRP A 146 -7.11 10.25 -13.78
CA TRP A 146 -7.05 8.85 -13.41
C TRP A 146 -7.02 7.98 -14.65
N LEU A 147 -6.10 7.03 -14.65
CA LEU A 147 -5.98 5.98 -15.64
C LEU A 147 -6.13 4.63 -14.97
N LYS A 148 -6.50 3.61 -15.73
CA LYS A 148 -6.45 2.21 -15.29
C LYS A 148 -5.41 1.45 -16.08
N GLN A 149 -4.63 0.66 -15.40
CA GLN A 149 -3.77 -0.33 -16.06
C GLN A 149 -4.66 -1.37 -16.75
N PRO A 150 -4.37 -1.74 -18.01
CA PRO A 150 -5.31 -2.50 -18.83
C PRO A 150 -5.61 -3.91 -18.32
N VAL A 151 -4.68 -4.56 -17.60
CA VAL A 151 -4.84 -5.95 -17.15
C VAL A 151 -5.13 -6.05 -15.66
N THR A 152 -4.47 -5.21 -14.86
CA THR A 152 -4.56 -5.27 -13.39
C THR A 152 -5.69 -4.41 -12.83
N ASP A 153 -6.25 -3.49 -13.62
CA ASP A 153 -7.21 -2.46 -13.21
C ASP A 153 -6.68 -1.50 -12.10
N ILE A 154 -5.39 -1.52 -11.82
CA ILE A 154 -4.78 -0.60 -10.84
C ILE A 154 -4.97 0.83 -11.32
N GLU A 155 -5.52 1.66 -10.47
CA GLU A 155 -5.72 3.08 -10.76
C GLU A 155 -4.43 3.87 -10.56
N ILE A 156 -4.07 4.64 -11.58
CA ILE A 156 -2.90 5.52 -11.60
C ILE A 156 -3.39 6.95 -11.66
N GLY A 157 -3.05 7.74 -10.65
CA GLY A 157 -3.50 9.13 -10.53
C GLY A 157 -2.38 10.15 -10.79
N TYR A 158 -2.75 11.27 -11.41
CA TYR A 158 -1.89 12.43 -11.58
C TYR A 158 -2.60 13.71 -11.15
N TRP A 159 -1.94 14.51 -10.30
CA TRP A 159 -2.42 15.83 -9.96
C TRP A 159 -1.97 16.85 -10.96
N LEU A 160 -2.84 17.82 -11.18
CA LEU A 160 -2.68 18.87 -12.15
C LEU A 160 -2.60 20.22 -11.44
N ASP A 161 -1.77 21.11 -11.95
CA ASP A 161 -1.94 22.52 -11.68
C ASP A 161 -3.13 23.11 -12.45
N ASN A 162 -3.47 24.37 -12.21
CA ASN A 162 -4.63 25.00 -12.83
C ASN A 162 -4.49 25.12 -14.36
N ASP A 163 -3.30 25.41 -14.85
CA ASP A 163 -3.05 25.60 -16.30
C ASP A 163 -3.15 24.25 -17.02
N GLN A 164 -2.60 23.22 -16.44
CA GLN A 164 -2.73 21.84 -16.93
C GLN A 164 -4.20 21.39 -16.92
N ALA A 165 -4.92 21.68 -15.85
CA ALA A 165 -6.33 21.31 -15.70
C ALA A 165 -7.21 22.01 -16.75
N GLU A 166 -6.96 23.29 -17.07
CA GLU A 166 -7.70 24.02 -18.09
C GLU A 166 -7.57 23.35 -19.48
N ILE A 167 -6.39 22.82 -19.80
CA ILE A 167 -6.14 22.11 -21.05
C ILE A 167 -6.74 20.72 -21.02
N ILE A 168 -6.42 19.94 -19.98
CA ILE A 168 -6.72 18.50 -19.90
C ILE A 168 -8.21 18.24 -19.65
N SER A 169 -8.93 19.17 -19.01
CA SER A 169 -10.39 19.07 -18.83
C SER A 169 -11.17 18.98 -20.15
N LYS A 170 -10.56 19.37 -21.26
CA LYS A 170 -11.15 19.34 -22.63
C LYS A 170 -10.93 17.99 -23.32
N PHE A 171 -10.17 17.08 -22.71
CA PHE A 171 -9.89 15.77 -23.30
C PHE A 171 -11.07 14.83 -23.14
N THR A 172 -11.29 14.01 -24.15
CA THR A 172 -12.30 12.95 -24.14
C THR A 172 -11.61 11.59 -24.34
N ALA A 173 -11.89 10.64 -23.47
CA ALA A 173 -11.30 9.30 -23.51
C ALA A 173 -11.49 8.65 -24.90
N GLY A 174 -10.40 8.12 -25.48
CA GLY A 174 -10.38 7.46 -26.77
C GLY A 174 -10.36 8.41 -28.00
N GLU A 175 -10.53 9.71 -27.81
CA GLU A 175 -10.52 10.67 -28.91
C GLU A 175 -9.11 11.18 -29.24
N LYS A 176 -8.96 11.72 -30.43
CA LYS A 176 -7.73 12.41 -30.84
C LYS A 176 -7.54 13.67 -30.00
N LEU A 177 -6.29 14.06 -29.84
CA LEU A 177 -5.93 15.28 -29.13
C LEU A 177 -6.66 16.50 -29.70
N PRO A 178 -7.49 17.22 -28.90
CA PRO A 178 -8.40 18.24 -29.43
C PRO A 178 -7.73 19.58 -29.81
N ALA A 179 -6.52 19.84 -29.32
CA ALA A 179 -5.83 21.12 -29.53
C ALA A 179 -4.31 20.93 -29.52
N SER A 180 -3.60 21.96 -30.01
CA SER A 180 -2.14 21.99 -29.84
C SER A 180 -1.80 22.15 -28.37
N VAL A 181 -1.02 21.23 -27.84
CA VAL A 181 -0.47 21.23 -26.47
C VAL A 181 1.00 21.67 -26.55
N ALA A 182 1.44 22.44 -25.59
CA ALA A 182 2.84 22.84 -25.51
C ALA A 182 3.76 21.60 -25.47
N PRO A 183 4.91 21.59 -26.17
CA PRO A 183 5.76 20.40 -26.28
C PRO A 183 6.18 19.80 -24.94
N GLU A 184 6.44 20.63 -23.93
CA GLU A 184 6.79 20.17 -22.60
C GLU A 184 5.66 19.40 -21.91
N LEU A 185 4.45 19.95 -21.93
CA LEU A 185 3.27 19.27 -21.39
C LEU A 185 2.95 18.01 -22.19
N LEU A 186 3.04 18.09 -23.53
CA LEU A 186 2.81 16.94 -24.41
C LEU A 186 3.73 15.77 -24.05
N SER A 187 5.01 16.02 -23.82
CA SER A 187 5.97 15.00 -23.43
C SER A 187 5.59 14.33 -22.10
N LYS A 188 5.09 15.11 -21.13
CA LYS A 188 4.62 14.59 -19.83
C LYS A 188 3.33 13.77 -19.98
N LEU A 189 2.40 14.21 -20.83
CA LEU A 189 1.15 13.50 -21.10
C LEU A 189 1.40 12.15 -21.77
N VAL A 190 2.39 12.06 -22.66
CA VAL A 190 2.79 10.79 -23.29
C VAL A 190 3.52 9.90 -22.29
N ALA A 191 4.48 10.43 -21.52
CA ALA A 191 5.24 9.67 -20.53
C ALA A 191 4.33 9.13 -19.38
N SER A 192 3.29 9.87 -19.02
CA SER A 192 2.26 9.44 -18.06
C SER A 192 1.20 8.51 -18.65
N GLN A 193 1.22 8.25 -19.95
CA GLN A 193 0.20 7.51 -20.71
C GLN A 193 -1.20 8.16 -20.68
N ILE A 194 -1.33 9.42 -20.31
CA ILE A 194 -2.57 10.20 -20.49
C ILE A 194 -2.87 10.34 -21.99
N LEU A 195 -1.82 10.57 -22.78
CA LEU A 195 -1.85 10.44 -24.22
C LEU A 195 -1.07 9.18 -24.63
N THR A 196 -1.58 8.47 -25.60
CA THR A 196 -1.01 7.18 -26.03
C THR A 196 -1.32 6.93 -27.52
N THR A 197 -0.80 5.84 -28.07
CA THR A 197 -1.25 5.32 -29.37
C THR A 197 -1.91 3.96 -29.19
N SER A 198 -2.66 3.51 -30.18
CA SER A 198 -3.27 2.16 -30.16
C SER A 198 -2.21 1.07 -30.06
N GLU A 199 -1.05 1.27 -30.69
CA GLU A 199 0.10 0.35 -30.61
C GLU A 199 0.66 0.28 -29.20
N MET A 200 0.93 1.43 -28.55
CA MET A 200 1.44 1.49 -27.17
C MET A 200 0.50 0.80 -26.18
N LEU A 201 -0.82 1.02 -26.32
CA LEU A 201 -1.81 0.35 -25.47
C LEU A 201 -1.75 -1.17 -25.66
N SER A 202 -1.75 -1.63 -26.90
CA SER A 202 -1.68 -3.07 -27.22
C SER A 202 -0.38 -3.70 -26.71
N GLU A 203 0.76 -3.04 -26.89
CA GLU A 203 2.06 -3.51 -26.40
C GLU A 203 2.08 -3.59 -24.87
N ASN A 204 1.58 -2.56 -24.18
CA ASN A 204 1.52 -2.55 -22.72
C ASN A 204 0.61 -3.66 -22.19
N GLU A 205 -0.57 -3.84 -22.80
CA GLU A 205 -1.48 -4.91 -22.43
C GLU A 205 -0.84 -6.30 -22.64
N CYS A 206 -0.23 -6.52 -23.79
CA CYS A 206 0.47 -7.78 -24.07
C CYS A 206 1.60 -8.06 -23.08
N LYS A 207 2.43 -7.04 -22.76
CA LYS A 207 3.51 -7.18 -21.76
C LYS A 207 2.98 -7.51 -20.38
N GLN A 208 1.96 -6.78 -19.92
CA GLN A 208 1.37 -7.03 -18.59
C GLN A 208 0.73 -8.43 -18.52
N ARG A 209 -0.03 -8.83 -19.55
CA ARG A 209 -0.65 -10.15 -19.63
C ARG A 209 0.40 -11.25 -19.59
N ALA A 210 1.43 -11.16 -20.41
CA ALA A 210 2.51 -12.13 -20.46
C ALA A 210 3.26 -12.23 -19.09
N ALA A 211 3.52 -11.09 -18.45
CA ALA A 211 4.16 -11.09 -17.12
C ALA A 211 3.29 -11.78 -16.06
N LEU A 212 1.97 -11.53 -16.06
CA LEU A 212 1.05 -12.17 -15.13
C LEU A 212 0.91 -13.67 -15.39
N GLU A 213 0.83 -14.10 -16.65
CA GLU A 213 0.77 -15.52 -17.01
C GLU A 213 2.05 -16.26 -16.60
N GLN A 214 3.23 -15.67 -16.82
CA GLN A 214 4.48 -16.24 -16.37
C GLN A 214 4.57 -16.31 -14.85
N ALA A 215 4.12 -15.26 -14.16
CA ALA A 215 4.08 -15.26 -12.70
C ALA A 215 3.13 -16.35 -12.17
N LYS A 216 1.96 -16.53 -12.80
CA LYS A 216 1.03 -17.61 -12.44
C LYS A 216 1.67 -18.98 -12.63
N ILE A 217 2.28 -19.26 -13.78
CA ILE A 217 2.95 -20.54 -14.05
C ILE A 217 4.04 -20.81 -12.99
N LYS A 218 4.84 -19.78 -12.66
CA LYS A 218 5.87 -19.90 -11.63
C LYS A 218 5.26 -20.15 -10.26
N TYR A 219 4.20 -19.42 -9.90
CA TYR A 219 3.50 -19.57 -8.63
C TYR A 219 2.88 -20.96 -8.48
N ASP A 220 2.24 -21.48 -9.53
CA ASP A 220 1.64 -22.82 -9.51
C ASP A 220 2.68 -23.91 -9.23
N ARG A 221 3.90 -23.73 -9.76
CA ARG A 221 5.03 -24.66 -9.56
C ARG A 221 5.73 -24.48 -8.21
N ASP A 222 6.16 -23.24 -7.90
CA ASP A 222 7.13 -22.94 -6.83
C ASP A 222 6.43 -22.34 -5.59
N LYS A 223 5.14 -22.04 -5.68
CA LYS A 223 4.33 -21.36 -4.64
C LYS A 223 4.77 -19.91 -4.35
N TYR A 224 5.61 -19.34 -5.20
CA TYR A 224 5.95 -17.93 -5.21
C TYR A 224 6.25 -17.44 -6.63
N ALA A 225 6.09 -16.12 -6.83
CA ALA A 225 6.46 -15.43 -8.06
C ALA A 225 6.81 -13.97 -7.78
N VAL A 226 7.67 -13.38 -8.59
CA VAL A 226 7.99 -11.96 -8.53
C VAL A 226 7.30 -11.24 -9.68
N LEU A 227 6.54 -10.19 -9.35
CA LEU A 227 6.05 -9.20 -10.30
C LEU A 227 6.91 -7.96 -10.22
N ARG A 228 7.35 -7.48 -11.36
CA ARG A 228 8.17 -6.29 -11.49
C ARG A 228 7.32 -5.06 -11.80
N GLU A 229 7.72 -3.91 -11.27
CA GLU A 229 7.17 -2.61 -11.64
C GLU A 229 5.63 -2.54 -11.54
N LEU A 230 5.07 -2.97 -10.41
CA LEU A 230 3.62 -2.93 -10.17
C LEU A 230 3.04 -1.51 -10.23
N LEU A 231 3.86 -0.50 -9.94
CA LEU A 231 3.51 0.92 -10.05
C LEU A 231 4.52 1.65 -10.93
N PRO A 232 4.07 2.65 -11.71
CA PRO A 232 4.96 3.49 -12.51
C PRO A 232 6.00 4.24 -11.65
N PRO A 233 7.16 4.62 -12.24
CA PRO A 233 8.25 5.26 -11.48
C PRO A 233 7.84 6.53 -10.73
N ALA A 234 7.01 7.38 -11.31
CA ALA A 234 6.56 8.61 -10.67
C ALA A 234 5.72 8.34 -9.41
N GLN A 235 4.81 7.36 -9.47
CA GLN A 235 4.04 6.91 -8.31
C GLN A 235 4.96 6.30 -7.25
N MET A 236 5.97 5.54 -7.66
CA MET A 236 6.94 4.97 -6.73
C MET A 236 7.77 6.04 -6.01
N GLN A 237 8.19 7.09 -6.72
CA GLN A 237 8.88 8.22 -6.09
C GLN A 237 7.99 8.94 -5.07
N ALA A 238 6.72 9.19 -5.41
CA ALA A 238 5.75 9.78 -4.50
C ALA A 238 5.51 8.90 -3.26
N LEU A 239 5.39 7.57 -3.47
CA LEU A 239 5.20 6.60 -2.39
C LEU A 239 6.41 6.54 -1.44
N ARG A 240 7.63 6.55 -1.98
CA ARG A 240 8.87 6.62 -1.18
C ARG A 240 8.90 7.87 -0.31
N ARG A 241 8.60 9.06 -0.88
CA ARG A 241 8.55 10.32 -0.12
C ARG A 241 7.50 10.27 0.97
N TYR A 242 6.32 9.72 0.67
CA TYR A 242 5.24 9.55 1.63
C TYR A 242 5.71 8.74 2.84
N TYR A 243 6.21 7.52 2.65
CA TYR A 243 6.63 6.66 3.77
C TYR A 243 7.86 7.18 4.51
N ARG A 244 8.82 7.81 3.83
CA ARG A 244 9.95 8.48 4.50
C ARG A 244 9.46 9.58 5.46
N GLN A 245 8.49 10.38 5.03
CA GLN A 245 7.90 11.41 5.89
C GLN A 245 7.03 10.80 6.98
N TYR A 246 6.29 9.77 6.67
CA TYR A 246 5.43 9.07 7.62
C TYR A 246 6.22 8.54 8.81
N VAL A 247 7.38 7.93 8.56
CA VAL A 247 8.33 7.48 9.59
C VAL A 247 8.98 8.66 10.30
N SER A 248 9.52 9.64 9.57
CA SER A 248 10.28 10.76 10.16
C SER A 248 9.43 11.70 11.02
N GLN A 249 8.12 11.75 10.78
CA GLN A 249 7.17 12.54 11.56
C GLN A 249 6.56 11.78 12.75
N GLY A 250 7.00 10.53 12.97
CA GLY A 250 6.54 9.73 14.10
C GLY A 250 5.13 9.15 13.93
N PHE A 251 4.63 9.03 12.70
CA PHE A 251 3.34 8.39 12.44
C PHE A 251 3.40 6.87 12.44
N MET A 252 4.58 6.29 12.28
CA MET A 252 4.82 4.86 12.50
C MET A 252 5.55 4.68 13.83
N PRO A 253 4.98 3.98 14.80
CA PRO A 253 5.66 3.69 16.06
C PRO A 253 6.82 2.72 15.85
N PHE A 254 7.86 2.87 16.71
CA PHE A 254 8.97 1.92 16.80
C PHE A 254 8.75 1.05 18.04
N GLU A 255 8.00 -0.02 17.90
CA GLU A 255 7.60 -0.89 19.01
C GLU A 255 8.10 -2.34 18.85
N ASP A 256 8.43 -2.75 17.63
CA ASP A 256 8.98 -4.07 17.37
C ASP A 256 10.51 -4.08 17.53
N LEU A 257 10.95 -4.25 18.76
CA LEU A 257 12.37 -4.31 19.11
C LEU A 257 13.05 -5.61 18.59
N GLN A 258 12.29 -6.68 18.42
CA GLN A 258 12.82 -7.96 17.93
C GLN A 258 13.24 -7.85 16.48
N SER A 259 12.38 -7.29 15.63
CA SER A 259 12.63 -7.12 14.20
C SER A 259 13.19 -5.74 13.87
N LYS A 260 13.40 -4.87 14.83
CA LYS A 260 13.95 -3.51 14.70
C LYS A 260 13.31 -2.72 13.58
N ARG A 261 11.98 -2.47 13.70
CA ARG A 261 11.20 -1.79 12.68
C ARG A 261 10.19 -0.82 13.26
N PHE A 262 9.95 0.25 12.52
CA PHE A 262 8.72 1.03 12.61
C PHE A 262 7.63 0.25 11.86
N TYR A 263 6.41 0.22 12.39
CA TYR A 263 5.34 -0.51 11.72
C TYR A 263 3.96 0.07 11.96
N GLN A 264 3.04 -0.25 11.07
CA GLN A 264 1.62 0.04 11.24
C GLN A 264 0.76 -0.97 10.52
N HIS A 265 -0.27 -1.46 11.21
CA HIS A 265 -1.34 -2.25 10.63
C HIS A 265 -2.36 -1.36 9.92
N ASN A 266 -2.85 -1.84 8.77
CA ASN A 266 -3.98 -1.24 8.06
C ASN A 266 -3.83 0.27 7.80
N GLU A 267 -2.60 0.72 7.52
CA GLU A 267 -2.35 2.10 7.13
C GLU A 267 -3.20 2.44 5.88
N PRO A 268 -3.90 3.60 5.86
CA PRO A 268 -4.93 3.89 4.85
C PRO A 268 -4.47 3.83 3.41
N LEU A 269 -3.26 4.32 3.10
CA LEU A 269 -2.72 4.28 1.75
C LEU A 269 -2.35 2.85 1.34
N ALA A 270 -1.75 2.09 2.25
CA ALA A 270 -1.48 0.67 2.02
C ALA A 270 -2.77 -0.12 1.77
N ARG A 271 -3.85 0.17 2.51
CA ARG A 271 -5.18 -0.44 2.27
C ARG A 271 -5.77 -0.12 0.91
N LEU A 272 -5.52 1.08 0.37
CA LEU A 272 -5.93 1.41 -0.99
C LEU A 272 -5.31 0.43 -2.00
N PHE A 273 -3.99 0.25 -1.94
CA PHE A 273 -3.31 -0.71 -2.82
C PHE A 273 -3.73 -2.15 -2.55
N HIS A 274 -3.95 -2.51 -1.28
CA HIS A 274 -4.42 -3.83 -0.88
C HIS A 274 -5.72 -4.23 -1.59
N GLY A 275 -6.71 -3.34 -1.60
CA GLY A 275 -7.96 -3.55 -2.32
C GLY A 275 -7.78 -3.65 -3.84
N GLN A 276 -6.93 -2.80 -4.42
CA GLN A 276 -6.68 -2.79 -5.87
C GLN A 276 -5.93 -4.05 -6.34
N LEU A 277 -5.05 -4.60 -5.52
CA LEU A 277 -4.25 -5.78 -5.86
C LEU A 277 -5.00 -7.11 -5.69
N ALA A 278 -6.20 -7.13 -5.10
CA ALA A 278 -6.96 -8.36 -4.84
C ALA A 278 -7.29 -9.14 -6.12
N LYS A 279 -7.66 -8.44 -7.21
CA LYS A 279 -7.95 -9.07 -8.50
C LYS A 279 -6.71 -9.71 -9.12
N LEU A 280 -5.57 -9.02 -9.07
CA LEU A 280 -4.29 -9.54 -9.51
C LEU A 280 -3.91 -10.78 -8.69
N MET A 281 -4.06 -10.71 -7.37
CA MET A 281 -3.76 -11.83 -6.48
C MET A 281 -4.63 -13.04 -6.81
N SER A 282 -5.95 -12.86 -6.97
CA SER A 282 -6.87 -13.94 -7.36
C SER A 282 -6.47 -14.60 -8.68
N PHE A 283 -6.01 -13.81 -9.65
CA PHE A 283 -5.54 -14.34 -10.93
C PHE A 283 -4.28 -15.21 -10.76
N ILE A 284 -3.29 -14.75 -9.98
CA ILE A 284 -2.02 -15.47 -9.79
C ILE A 284 -2.23 -16.75 -8.99
N VAL A 285 -2.99 -16.68 -7.88
CA VAL A 285 -3.19 -17.85 -7.03
C VAL A 285 -4.19 -18.88 -7.59
N GLY A 286 -5.02 -18.44 -8.55
CA GLY A 286 -5.95 -19.31 -9.26
C GLY A 286 -7.29 -19.53 -8.54
N GLU A 287 -7.56 -18.75 -7.48
CA GLU A 287 -8.83 -18.76 -6.74
C GLU A 287 -9.23 -17.35 -6.30
N GLU A 288 -10.49 -17.14 -5.97
CA GLU A 288 -10.96 -15.84 -5.47
C GLU A 288 -10.46 -15.62 -4.04
N VAL A 289 -9.72 -14.53 -3.86
CA VAL A 289 -9.20 -14.13 -2.54
C VAL A 289 -9.79 -12.81 -2.09
N ILE A 290 -9.86 -12.65 -0.77
CA ILE A 290 -10.26 -11.41 -0.11
C ILE A 290 -9.11 -10.83 0.70
N PRO A 291 -9.00 -9.49 0.79
CA PRO A 291 -8.03 -8.83 1.65
C PRO A 291 -8.28 -9.18 3.13
N SER A 292 -7.25 -9.62 3.85
CA SER A 292 -7.29 -9.74 5.30
C SER A 292 -6.79 -8.44 5.95
N TYR A 293 -5.48 -8.25 6.02
CA TYR A 293 -4.91 -7.01 6.53
C TYR A 293 -3.63 -6.64 5.77
N VAL A 294 -3.20 -5.40 5.93
CA VAL A 294 -1.93 -4.92 5.40
C VAL A 294 -1.01 -4.47 6.54
N TYR A 295 0.26 -4.71 6.38
CA TYR A 295 1.29 -4.36 7.33
C TYR A 295 2.35 -3.49 6.65
N ALA A 296 2.47 -2.25 7.06
CA ALA A 296 3.54 -1.36 6.61
C ALA A 296 4.71 -1.44 7.59
N ALA A 297 5.92 -1.69 7.11
CA ALA A 297 7.11 -1.79 7.94
C ALA A 297 8.31 -1.06 7.33
N SER A 298 9.00 -0.30 8.17
CA SER A 298 10.27 0.34 7.85
C SER A 298 11.35 -0.17 8.80
N TYR A 299 12.21 -1.02 8.28
CA TYR A 299 13.29 -1.67 8.99
C TYR A 299 14.50 -0.75 9.09
N ILE A 300 15.21 -0.82 10.20
CA ILE A 300 16.48 -0.14 10.42
C ILE A 300 17.64 -1.14 10.48
N GLU A 301 18.84 -0.62 10.52
CA GLU A 301 20.07 -1.43 10.64
C GLU A 301 19.98 -2.54 11.69
N ASN A 302 20.59 -3.67 11.40
CA ASN A 302 20.57 -4.87 12.23
C ASN A 302 19.19 -5.50 12.44
N ALA A 303 18.18 -5.08 11.67
CA ALA A 303 16.91 -5.79 11.59
C ALA A 303 17.12 -7.15 10.93
N ASP A 304 16.51 -8.18 11.45
CA ASP A 304 16.45 -9.49 10.81
C ASP A 304 15.01 -10.03 10.83
N LEU A 305 14.77 -11.02 10.00
CA LEU A 305 13.53 -11.75 10.01
C LEU A 305 13.86 -13.24 10.17
N LYS A 306 13.56 -13.77 11.33
CA LYS A 306 13.84 -15.19 11.61
C LYS A 306 13.04 -16.09 10.67
N PRO A 307 13.55 -17.28 10.33
CA PRO A 307 12.82 -18.25 9.53
C PRO A 307 11.45 -18.57 10.14
N HIS A 308 10.39 -18.38 9.36
CA HIS A 308 9.01 -18.60 9.81
C HIS A 308 8.08 -18.87 8.62
N ILE A 309 6.92 -19.35 8.93
CA ILE A 309 5.73 -19.30 8.09
C ILE A 309 4.75 -18.30 8.68
N ASP A 310 3.90 -17.74 7.85
CA ASP A 310 2.92 -16.76 8.26
C ASP A 310 1.74 -17.40 9.04
N ARG A 311 1.00 -16.57 9.74
CA ARG A 311 -0.23 -16.94 10.44
C ARG A 311 -1.40 -17.18 9.46
N ALA A 312 -2.53 -17.69 9.96
CA ALA A 312 -3.67 -18.10 9.15
C ALA A 312 -4.22 -16.99 8.23
N GLN A 313 -4.20 -15.73 8.68
CA GLN A 313 -4.66 -14.57 7.93
C GLN A 313 -3.75 -14.17 6.76
N CYS A 314 -2.58 -14.78 6.63
CA CYS A 314 -1.59 -14.52 5.59
C CYS A 314 -1.43 -15.73 4.67
N GLU A 315 -2.55 -16.35 4.26
CA GLU A 315 -2.53 -17.52 3.40
C GLU A 315 -1.80 -17.23 2.09
N PHE A 316 -2.12 -16.08 1.49
CA PHE A 316 -1.43 -15.52 0.33
C PHE A 316 -0.91 -14.14 0.68
N SER A 317 0.34 -13.87 0.35
CA SER A 317 1.00 -12.63 0.72
C SER A 317 1.69 -11.98 -0.47
N ILE A 318 1.74 -10.63 -0.47
CA ILE A 318 2.62 -9.86 -1.34
C ILE A 318 3.59 -9.09 -0.45
N SER A 319 4.87 -9.36 -0.56
CA SER A 319 5.93 -8.50 -0.02
C SER A 319 6.31 -7.46 -1.08
N PHE A 320 5.82 -6.23 -0.92
CA PHE A 320 6.01 -5.13 -1.86
C PHE A 320 7.12 -4.20 -1.37
N GLN A 321 8.18 -4.06 -2.16
CA GLN A 321 9.31 -3.20 -1.83
C GLN A 321 8.97 -1.74 -2.17
N VAL A 322 8.98 -0.87 -1.17
CA VAL A 322 8.77 0.58 -1.35
C VAL A 322 10.08 1.31 -1.52
N ASP A 323 11.00 1.11 -0.57
CA ASP A 323 12.21 1.93 -0.48
C ASP A 323 13.37 1.15 0.12
N TYR A 324 14.59 1.50 -0.28
CA TYR A 324 15.82 1.02 0.31
C TYR A 324 16.85 2.15 0.36
N LEU A 325 17.51 2.31 1.49
CA LEU A 325 18.52 3.33 1.71
C LEU A 325 19.82 2.71 2.28
N PRO A 326 21.00 3.14 1.82
CA PRO A 326 21.22 4.03 0.68
C PRO A 326 20.70 3.41 -0.63
N GLU A 327 20.27 4.23 -1.58
CA GLU A 327 19.73 3.75 -2.86
C GLU A 327 20.79 2.97 -3.63
N PRO A 328 20.51 1.69 -4.01
CA PRO A 328 21.50 0.87 -4.72
C PRO A 328 21.67 1.34 -6.15
N GLU A 329 22.91 1.29 -6.68
CA GLU A 329 23.23 1.69 -8.05
C GLU A 329 22.42 0.93 -9.13
N ASN A 330 22.11 -0.34 -8.87
CA ASN A 330 21.31 -1.19 -9.77
C ASN A 330 19.81 -1.19 -9.43
N HIS A 331 19.36 -0.32 -8.52
CA HIS A 331 18.00 -0.21 -8.00
C HIS A 331 17.45 -1.46 -7.30
N LEU A 332 18.22 -2.57 -7.20
CA LEU A 332 17.81 -3.77 -6.48
C LEU A 332 18.24 -3.67 -5.01
N SER A 333 17.29 -3.87 -4.10
CA SER A 333 17.61 -3.99 -2.68
C SER A 333 18.58 -5.14 -2.45
N PRO A 334 19.76 -4.92 -1.86
CA PRO A 334 20.69 -5.98 -1.54
C PRO A 334 20.23 -6.86 -0.36
N TRP A 335 19.16 -6.47 0.31
CA TRP A 335 18.58 -7.20 1.43
C TRP A 335 17.53 -8.21 0.95
N ALA A 336 18.03 -9.36 0.50
CA ALA A 336 17.19 -10.42 -0.05
C ALA A 336 16.17 -10.97 0.95
N LEU A 337 14.99 -11.34 0.44
CA LEU A 337 14.10 -12.27 1.11
C LEU A 337 14.43 -13.69 0.64
N PHE A 338 14.81 -14.55 1.57
CA PHE A 338 15.05 -15.97 1.27
C PHE A 338 13.76 -16.75 1.41
N VAL A 339 13.46 -17.59 0.46
CA VAL A 339 12.37 -18.56 0.51
C VAL A 339 12.92 -19.98 0.40
N HIS A 340 12.31 -20.88 1.15
CA HIS A 340 12.65 -22.30 1.10
C HIS A 340 11.65 -23.03 0.22
N GLU A 341 12.15 -23.73 -0.78
CA GLU A 341 11.35 -24.41 -1.80
C GLU A 341 10.44 -25.49 -1.19
N PRO A 342 9.18 -25.61 -1.65
CA PRO A 342 8.20 -26.54 -1.03
C PRO A 342 8.61 -28.02 -1.08
N GLU A 343 9.32 -28.44 -2.11
CA GLU A 343 9.71 -29.84 -2.31
C GLU A 343 10.61 -30.37 -1.20
N SER A 344 11.33 -29.49 -0.52
CA SER A 344 12.20 -29.84 0.59
C SER A 344 11.47 -30.06 1.91
N LEU A 345 10.21 -29.65 2.00
CA LEU A 345 9.36 -29.81 3.18
C LEU A 345 8.59 -31.14 3.18
N ASN A 346 8.72 -31.96 2.15
CA ASN A 346 8.00 -33.22 2.02
C ASN A 346 8.21 -34.12 3.24
N ASN A 347 7.12 -34.28 4.03
CA ASN A 347 6.96 -35.19 5.17
C ASN A 347 7.56 -34.78 6.51
N GLN A 348 7.94 -33.53 6.74
CA GLN A 348 8.28 -33.11 8.09
C GLN A 348 7.05 -32.47 8.78
N PRO A 349 6.66 -32.91 9.98
CA PRO A 349 5.65 -32.20 10.75
C PRO A 349 6.15 -30.79 11.07
N ILE A 350 5.25 -29.81 11.07
CA ILE A 350 5.49 -28.35 11.28
C ILE A 350 6.05 -28.03 12.71
N ASN A 351 6.69 -28.97 13.37
CA ASN A 351 7.39 -28.81 14.65
C ASN A 351 8.87 -28.41 14.46
N TYR A 352 9.14 -27.60 13.44
CA TYR A 352 10.47 -27.04 13.22
C TYR A 352 10.78 -26.01 14.32
N LYS A 353 11.92 -26.15 14.97
CA LYS A 353 12.54 -25.01 15.65
C LYS A 353 13.14 -24.13 14.57
N PHE A 354 12.39 -23.14 14.13
CA PHE A 354 12.78 -22.24 13.05
C PHE A 354 14.09 -21.48 13.34
N GLU A 355 14.45 -21.33 14.61
CA GLU A 355 15.70 -20.71 15.09
C GLU A 355 16.98 -21.38 14.51
N ASP A 356 16.92 -22.69 14.29
CA ASP A 356 18.06 -23.46 13.78
C ASP A 356 18.02 -23.61 12.24
N PHE A 357 16.99 -23.09 11.58
CA PHE A 357 16.77 -23.31 10.15
C PHE A 357 17.92 -22.83 9.26
N PRO A 358 18.45 -21.60 9.37
CA PRO A 358 19.54 -21.14 8.52
C PRO A 358 20.82 -21.96 8.71
N ALA A 359 21.13 -22.37 9.93
CA ALA A 359 22.31 -23.19 10.22
C ALA A 359 22.18 -24.62 9.67
N ARG A 360 20.97 -25.19 9.72
CA ARG A 360 20.69 -26.55 9.25
C ARG A 360 20.67 -26.66 7.72
N HIS A 361 20.19 -25.60 7.04
CA HIS A 361 20.04 -25.55 5.59
C HIS A 361 21.05 -24.62 4.91
N ALA A 362 22.03 -24.09 5.63
CA ALA A 362 23.08 -23.26 5.07
C ALA A 362 23.92 -24.08 4.10
N GLY A 363 23.89 -23.67 2.82
CA GLY A 363 24.60 -24.37 1.73
C GLY A 363 23.78 -25.42 0.99
N GLU A 364 22.50 -25.60 1.33
CA GLU A 364 21.58 -26.39 0.49
C GLU A 364 21.08 -25.50 -0.66
N ASP A 365 21.06 -26.04 -1.89
CA ASP A 365 20.57 -25.36 -3.10
C ASP A 365 19.04 -25.12 -3.10
N GLN A 366 18.39 -25.31 -1.96
CA GLN A 366 16.93 -25.25 -1.77
C GLN A 366 16.42 -23.89 -1.30
N ASN A 367 17.32 -22.96 -1.00
CA ASN A 367 16.95 -21.60 -0.57
C ASN A 367 17.17 -20.62 -1.71
N THR A 368 16.11 -19.99 -2.16
CA THR A 368 16.19 -18.97 -3.21
C THR A 368 16.25 -17.58 -2.59
N ALA A 369 17.33 -16.83 -2.90
CA ALA A 369 17.44 -15.42 -2.53
C ALA A 369 16.69 -14.54 -3.54
N ILE A 370 15.72 -13.76 -3.06
CA ILE A 370 14.89 -12.88 -3.89
C ILE A 370 15.23 -11.43 -3.61
N TYR A 371 15.70 -10.75 -4.63
CA TYR A 371 16.04 -9.33 -4.61
C TYR A 371 14.94 -8.53 -5.30
N LEU A 372 14.43 -7.49 -4.63
CA LEU A 372 13.35 -6.64 -5.12
C LEU A 372 13.83 -5.21 -5.32
N ALA A 373 13.43 -4.60 -6.42
CA ALA A 373 13.51 -3.17 -6.61
C ALA A 373 12.29 -2.46 -5.99
N GLY A 374 12.39 -1.15 -5.81
CA GLY A 374 11.22 -0.37 -5.43
C GLY A 374 10.13 -0.49 -6.51
N GLY A 375 8.94 -0.92 -6.12
CA GLY A 375 7.81 -1.21 -7.03
C GLY A 375 7.64 -2.68 -7.38
N ASP A 376 8.56 -3.55 -6.96
CA ASP A 376 8.41 -4.99 -7.14
C ASP A 376 7.60 -5.62 -6.01
N GLY A 377 6.84 -6.65 -6.35
CA GLY A 377 6.10 -7.49 -5.41
C GLY A 377 6.49 -8.96 -5.51
N LEU A 378 6.87 -9.57 -4.39
CA LEU A 378 6.96 -11.01 -4.26
C LEU A 378 5.61 -11.54 -3.77
N ILE A 379 4.96 -12.35 -4.60
CA ILE A 379 3.75 -13.09 -4.25
C ILE A 379 4.18 -14.47 -3.76
N TYR A 380 3.63 -14.92 -2.63
CA TYR A 380 3.97 -16.23 -2.07
C TYR A 380 2.87 -16.78 -1.17
N LYS A 381 2.88 -18.11 -0.99
CA LYS A 381 2.03 -18.81 -0.01
C LYS A 381 2.64 -18.68 1.38
N GLY A 382 2.20 -17.68 2.13
CA GLY A 382 2.80 -17.32 3.42
C GLY A 382 2.77 -18.44 4.46
N ARG A 383 1.75 -19.28 4.43
CA ARG A 383 1.58 -20.42 5.36
C ARG A 383 2.35 -21.70 4.97
N GLU A 384 2.82 -21.79 3.73
CA GLU A 384 3.47 -23.00 3.22
C GLU A 384 4.97 -22.82 3.01
N LEU A 385 5.41 -21.59 2.71
CA LEU A 385 6.81 -21.30 2.45
C LEU A 385 7.50 -20.73 3.69
N ILE A 386 8.56 -21.38 4.13
CA ILE A 386 9.45 -20.80 5.13
C ILE A 386 10.21 -19.66 4.45
N HIS A 387 10.17 -18.50 5.08
CA HIS A 387 10.86 -17.33 4.57
C HIS A 387 11.57 -16.55 5.70
N TYR A 388 12.65 -15.86 5.34
CA TYR A 388 13.50 -15.16 6.29
C TYR A 388 14.40 -14.11 5.62
N ARG A 389 14.99 -13.25 6.43
CA ARG A 389 16.02 -12.30 6.01
C ARG A 389 17.17 -12.31 6.99
N TYR A 390 18.40 -12.24 6.49
CA TYR A 390 19.55 -11.99 7.32
C TYR A 390 19.57 -10.54 7.83
N SER A 391 20.51 -10.23 8.73
CA SER A 391 20.63 -8.90 9.31
C SER A 391 20.79 -7.83 8.24
N LEU A 392 20.00 -6.75 8.36
CA LEU A 392 20.11 -5.56 7.52
C LEU A 392 21.44 -4.84 7.87
N PRO A 393 22.27 -4.48 6.89
CA PRO A 393 23.56 -3.85 7.15
C PRO A 393 23.47 -2.55 7.94
N ASP A 394 24.56 -2.20 8.63
CA ASP A 394 24.68 -0.94 9.38
C ASP A 394 24.46 0.27 8.46
N GLY A 395 23.72 1.26 8.94
CA GLY A 395 23.38 2.46 8.19
C GLY A 395 22.31 2.26 7.10
N HIS A 396 21.80 1.03 6.92
CA HIS A 396 20.78 0.75 5.91
C HIS A 396 19.37 0.78 6.49
N ARG A 397 18.40 1.05 5.61
CA ARG A 397 16.95 1.03 5.89
C ARG A 397 16.20 0.39 4.74
N SER A 398 15.10 -0.30 5.05
CA SER A 398 14.23 -0.90 4.04
C SER A 398 12.77 -0.71 4.43
N THR A 399 11.96 -0.20 3.51
CA THR A 399 10.52 -0.03 3.72
C THR A 399 9.75 -0.94 2.78
N SER A 400 8.84 -1.73 3.33
CA SER A 400 7.99 -2.66 2.60
C SER A 400 6.55 -2.59 3.07
N LEU A 401 5.62 -2.93 2.16
CA LEU A 401 4.22 -3.19 2.47
C LEU A 401 3.97 -4.69 2.30
N PHE A 402 3.31 -5.27 3.27
CA PHE A 402 2.91 -6.68 3.24
C PHE A 402 1.40 -6.75 3.11
N PHE A 403 0.93 -7.15 1.94
CA PHE A 403 -0.48 -7.31 1.64
C PHE A 403 -0.87 -8.77 1.84
N HIS A 404 -1.76 -9.02 2.77
CA HIS A 404 -2.18 -10.38 3.11
C HIS A 404 -3.60 -10.66 2.65
N TYR A 405 -3.79 -11.84 2.11
CA TYR A 405 -5.06 -12.30 1.57
C TYR A 405 -5.35 -13.70 2.08
N VAL A 406 -6.63 -14.03 2.09
CA VAL A 406 -7.13 -15.37 2.37
C VAL A 406 -8.09 -15.79 1.28
N SER A 407 -8.35 -17.11 1.18
CA SER A 407 -9.44 -17.61 0.34
C SER A 407 -10.75 -16.90 0.70
N LYS A 408 -11.62 -16.70 -0.28
CA LYS A 408 -12.97 -16.17 -0.06
C LYS A 408 -13.76 -16.96 1.00
N ASP A 409 -13.50 -18.27 1.08
CA ASP A 409 -14.19 -19.19 1.99
C ASP A 409 -13.51 -19.30 3.37
N PHE A 410 -12.59 -18.39 3.69
CA PHE A 410 -11.91 -18.35 4.97
C PHE A 410 -12.89 -18.03 6.11
N GLU A 411 -12.97 -18.91 7.12
CA GLU A 411 -13.90 -18.79 8.24
C GLU A 411 -13.31 -18.11 9.49
N GLY A 412 -12.02 -17.69 9.43
CA GLY A 412 -11.35 -17.04 10.55
C GLY A 412 -11.54 -15.51 10.59
N GLU A 413 -11.07 -14.89 11.66
CA GLU A 413 -10.97 -13.43 11.75
C GLU A 413 -9.93 -12.91 10.75
N LEU A 414 -10.22 -11.78 10.10
CA LEU A 414 -9.37 -11.22 9.04
C LEU A 414 -8.18 -10.39 9.56
N ASN A 415 -8.12 -10.11 10.87
CA ASN A 415 -7.06 -9.30 11.52
C ASN A 415 -6.23 -10.10 12.53
#